data_ae482622ef55c6e321c09e6c48cbd9cf
#
_entry.id   ae482622ef55c6e321c09e6c48cbd9cf
#
_cell.length_a   1.000
_cell.length_b   1.000
_cell.length_c   1.000
_cell.angle_alpha   90.00
_cell.angle_beta   90.00
_cell.angle_gamma   90.00
#
_symmetry.space_group_name_H-M   'P 1'
#
loop_
_entity.id
_entity.type
_entity.pdbx_description
1 polymer ?
#
loop_
_entity_poly.entity_id
_entity_poly.type
_entity_poly.pdbx_seq_one_letter_code
_entity_poly.pdbx_strand_id
1 'polypeptide(L)' 'MTTVPDFFSMNETRKPVEDRVYHNNGTCQPGRDIKAAKEERPGKNLYRLCRDCAQRNRDGK' A
#
# COMPACT_ATOMS: atom_id res chain seq x y z
N MET A 1 -1.07 -7.44 -15.15
CA MET A 1 -1.37 -6.72 -13.89
C MET A 1 -0.55 -7.29 -12.76
N THR A 2 -0.07 -6.42 -11.89
CA THR A 2 0.79 -6.81 -10.77
C THR A 2 0.07 -6.61 -9.43
N THR A 3 -1.24 -6.82 -9.44
CA THR A 3 -2.05 -6.74 -8.22
C THR A 3 -1.62 -7.83 -7.25
N VAL A 4 -1.44 -7.45 -6.00
CA VAL A 4 -1.06 -8.37 -4.92
C VAL A 4 -2.09 -8.27 -3.80
N PRO A 5 -2.10 -9.23 -2.84
CA PRO A 5 -3.00 -9.12 -1.69
C PRO A 5 -2.78 -7.81 -0.95
N ASP A 6 -3.85 -7.25 -0.38
CA ASP A 6 -3.79 -5.98 0.34
C ASP A 6 -2.80 -6.06 1.49
N PHE A 7 -2.01 -5.01 1.66
CA PHE A 7 -1.07 -4.90 2.78
C PHE A 7 -0.86 -3.43 3.13
N PHE A 8 -0.38 -3.17 4.33
CA PHE A 8 -0.07 -1.81 4.79
C PHE A 8 1.20 -1.82 5.62
N SER A 9 1.79 -0.64 5.82
CA SER A 9 2.98 -0.51 6.65
C SER A 9 2.59 -0.51 8.13
N MET A 10 3.36 -1.17 8.96
CA MET A 10 3.17 -1.12 10.41
C MET A 10 3.34 0.31 10.95
N ASN A 11 3.95 1.20 10.17
CA ASN A 11 4.19 2.59 10.57
C ASN A 11 3.04 3.54 10.20
N GLU A 12 1.96 3.04 9.57
CA GLU A 12 0.83 3.92 9.19
C GLU A 12 0.17 4.56 10.40
N THR A 13 0.23 3.91 11.56
CA THR A 13 -0.35 4.47 12.79
C THR A 13 0.34 5.75 13.26
N ARG A 14 1.52 6.05 12.72
CA ARG A 14 2.24 7.29 13.03
C ARG A 14 1.71 8.49 12.25
N LYS A 15 0.89 8.24 11.23
CA LYS A 15 0.31 9.29 10.39
C LYS A 15 -1.07 9.66 10.90
N PRO A 16 -1.57 10.87 10.56
CA PRO A 16 -2.97 11.19 10.79
C PRO A 16 -3.87 10.17 10.12
N VAL A 17 -5.06 9.95 10.68
CA VAL A 17 -5.99 8.93 10.20
C VAL A 17 -6.29 9.11 8.70
N GLU A 18 -6.47 10.35 8.25
CA GLU A 18 -6.81 10.64 6.86
C GLU A 18 -5.67 10.36 5.88
N ASP A 19 -4.44 10.20 6.39
CA ASP A 19 -3.27 9.93 5.54
C ASP A 19 -2.85 8.46 5.52
N ARG A 20 -3.53 7.62 6.28
CA ARG A 20 -3.19 6.20 6.35
C ARG A 20 -3.70 5.48 5.11
N VAL A 21 -2.85 4.65 4.51
CA VAL A 21 -3.17 3.97 3.26
C VAL A 21 -2.74 2.50 3.30
N TYR A 22 -3.38 1.69 2.44
CA TYR A 22 -2.93 0.32 2.19
C TYR A 22 -2.50 0.21 0.73
N HIS A 23 -1.83 -0.87 0.39
CA HIS A 23 -1.28 -1.08 -0.95
C HIS A 23 -1.77 -2.41 -1.51
N ASN A 24 -1.92 -2.49 -2.83
CA ASN A 24 -2.31 -3.74 -3.49
C ASN A 24 -1.70 -3.86 -4.89
N ASN A 25 -0.64 -3.12 -5.18
CA ASN A 25 0.05 -3.21 -6.47
C ASN A 25 1.54 -3.45 -6.24
N GLY A 26 2.07 -4.51 -6.83
CA GLY A 26 3.46 -4.92 -6.64
C GLY A 26 4.49 -3.97 -7.24
N THR A 27 4.08 -3.05 -8.12
CA THR A 27 4.99 -2.06 -8.72
C THR A 27 4.94 -0.71 -8.02
N CYS A 28 4.07 -0.55 -7.02
CA CYS A 28 3.96 0.67 -6.24
C CYS A 28 5.26 0.91 -5.47
N GLN A 29 5.91 2.06 -5.68
CA GLN A 29 7.20 2.33 -5.04
C GLN A 29 7.11 2.37 -3.51
N PRO A 30 6.16 3.10 -2.90
CA PRO A 30 6.02 3.05 -1.44
C PRO A 30 5.76 1.64 -0.92
N GLY A 31 4.98 0.84 -1.65
CA GLY A 31 4.72 -0.55 -1.26
C GLY A 31 5.97 -1.40 -1.30
N ARG A 32 6.80 -1.22 -2.32
CA ARG A 32 8.07 -1.94 -2.45
C ARG A 32 9.01 -1.58 -1.31
N ASP A 33 9.03 -0.31 -0.92
CA ASP A 33 9.87 0.15 0.19
C ASP A 33 9.44 -0.51 1.50
N ILE A 34 8.13 -0.65 1.72
CA ILE A 34 7.58 -1.31 2.91
C ILE A 34 8.04 -2.77 2.96
N LYS A 35 7.96 -3.46 1.83
CA LYS A 35 8.37 -4.87 1.77
C LYS A 35 9.88 -5.02 1.98
N ALA A 36 10.67 -4.13 1.41
CA ALA A 36 12.12 -4.15 1.59
C ALA A 36 12.51 -3.93 3.05
N ALA A 37 11.75 -3.09 3.76
CA ALA A 37 11.98 -2.83 5.18
C ALA A 37 11.35 -3.90 6.08
N LYS A 38 10.62 -4.86 5.50
CA LYS A 38 9.92 -5.94 6.24
C LYS A 38 8.91 -5.39 7.23
N GLU A 39 8.26 -4.29 6.86
CA GLU A 39 7.27 -3.62 7.71
C GLU A 39 5.84 -3.88 7.26
N GLU A 40 5.63 -4.77 6.30
CA GLU A 40 4.30 -5.03 5.79
C GLU A 40 3.45 -5.82 6.77
N ARG A 41 2.14 -5.49 6.74
CA ARG A 41 1.13 -6.20 7.51
C ARG A 41 -0.03 -6.51 6.57
N PRO A 42 -0.66 -7.69 6.66
CA PRO A 42 -1.73 -8.06 5.76
C PRO A 42 -3.02 -7.28 6.02
N GLY A 43 -3.79 -7.04 4.96
CA GLY A 43 -5.11 -6.45 5.05
C GLY A 43 -5.15 -4.97 4.74
N LYS A 44 -6.35 -4.40 4.83
CA LYS A 44 -6.60 -2.99 4.54
C LYS A 44 -6.63 -2.12 5.79
N ASN A 45 -6.97 -2.72 6.92
CA ASN A 45 -7.08 -2.05 8.22
C ASN A 45 -7.94 -0.78 8.17
N LEU A 46 -8.99 -0.76 7.33
CA LEU A 46 -9.90 0.37 7.13
C LEU A 46 -9.21 1.62 6.59
N TYR A 47 -8.03 1.46 6.00
CA TYR A 47 -7.29 2.56 5.39
C TYR A 47 -7.77 2.77 3.94
N ARG A 48 -7.35 3.88 3.33
CA ARG A 48 -7.61 4.15 1.93
C ARG A 48 -6.56 3.48 1.05
N LEU A 49 -6.94 3.20 -0.20
CA LEU A 49 -5.95 2.68 -1.17
C LEU A 49 -4.92 3.77 -1.44
N CYS A 50 -3.64 3.38 -1.44
CA CYS A 50 -2.54 4.25 -1.81
C CYS A 50 -2.80 4.87 -3.19
N ARG A 51 -2.56 6.17 -3.33
CA ARG A 51 -2.80 6.89 -4.57
C ARG A 51 -1.97 6.31 -5.72
N ASP A 52 -0.71 5.95 -5.46
CA ASP A 52 0.17 5.36 -6.46
C ASP A 52 -0.33 3.99 -6.90
N CYS A 53 -0.80 3.16 -5.96
CA CYS A 53 -1.38 1.86 -6.28
C CYS A 53 -2.62 2.04 -7.17
N ALA A 54 -3.48 2.99 -6.84
CA ALA A 54 -4.69 3.26 -7.62
C ALA A 54 -4.33 3.67 -9.04
N GLN A 55 -3.32 4.53 -9.19
CA GLN A 55 -2.86 4.99 -10.50
C GLN A 55 -2.32 3.82 -11.33
N ARG A 56 -1.49 2.99 -10.72
CA ARG A 56 -0.89 1.85 -11.41
C ARG A 56 -1.93 0.80 -11.79
N ASN A 57 -2.92 0.57 -10.93
CA ASN A 57 -4.02 -0.34 -11.23
C ASN A 57 -4.80 0.16 -12.44
N ARG A 58 -5.06 1.47 -12.51
CA ARG A 58 -5.76 2.08 -13.64
C ARG A 58 -4.96 1.93 -14.93
N ASP A 59 -3.64 2.06 -14.86
CA ASP A 59 -2.75 1.98 -16.01
C ASP A 59 -2.44 0.53 -16.41
N GLY A 60 -2.95 -0.46 -15.70
CA GLY A 60 -2.69 -1.86 -15.98
C GLY A 60 -1.30 -2.33 -15.53
N LYS A 61 -0.69 -1.62 -14.62
CA LYS A 61 0.65 -1.95 -14.14
C LYS A 61 0.58 -2.66 -12.80
#